data_5ef7971cacf0523fbef07bc108eb18eb
#
_entry.id   5ef7971cacf0523fbef07bc108eb18eb
#
_cell.length_a   1.000
_cell.length_b   1.000
_cell.length_c   1.000
_cell.angle_alpha   90.00
_cell.angle_beta   90.00
_cell.angle_gamma   90.00
#
_symmetry.space_group_name_H-M   'P 1'
#
loop_
_entity.id
_entity.type
_entity.pdbx_description
1 polymer ?
#
loop_
_entity_poly.entity_id
_entity_poly.type
_entity_poly.pdbx_seq_one_letter_code
_entity_poly.pdbx_strand_id
1 'polypeptide(L)'
;ENILAIQPVYPAKEKLTSRSISKIMKTALDELGEIEETLDDEIMQKYSLISLDKAIRNIHFPNSADDYLPARKRLIFEELLTLQLGLLKLKSNKKSETALVIKDDYSSEFEKLLPFNLTNAQKRTISECLQDMKSKYPCNRLVQGDVGSSKTAVAASLIYSVIKNGYQATMMAPTEILATQHYESLLKILAPAGINIRLLTGSTPAKEKKEIKKALFDGEIDLIIGTHALIQNDVAFKNLALVITDEQHRFGVKQ
;
A
#
# COMPACT_ATOMS: atom_id res chain seq x y z
N GLU A 1 -7.37 -19.45 -46.33
CA GLU A 1 -7.29 -19.08 -44.90
C GLU A 1 -5.85 -19.30 -44.45
N ASN A 2 -5.17 -18.20 -44.10
CA ASN A 2 -3.75 -18.24 -43.71
C ASN A 2 -3.66 -18.83 -42.30
N ILE A 3 -3.29 -20.12 -42.21
CA ILE A 3 -3.18 -20.89 -40.96
C ILE A 3 -2.11 -20.33 -40.01
N LEU A 4 -1.27 -19.43 -40.49
CA LEU A 4 -0.16 -18.79 -39.74
C LEU A 4 -0.51 -17.37 -39.24
N ALA A 5 -1.71 -16.84 -39.48
CA ALA A 5 -2.07 -15.50 -39.02
C ALA A 5 -2.49 -15.52 -37.54
N ILE A 6 -1.99 -14.55 -36.77
CA ILE A 6 -2.43 -14.30 -35.40
C ILE A 6 -3.91 -13.89 -35.46
N GLN A 7 -4.78 -14.66 -34.80
CA GLN A 7 -6.22 -14.37 -34.79
C GLN A 7 -6.69 -14.01 -33.38
N PRO A 8 -7.58 -13.00 -33.27
CA PRO A 8 -8.14 -12.65 -31.98
C PRO A 8 -9.13 -13.73 -31.52
N VAL A 9 -9.06 -14.06 -30.23
CA VAL A 9 -10.01 -14.95 -29.57
C VAL A 9 -10.86 -14.14 -28.61
N TYR A 10 -12.14 -14.02 -28.90
CA TYR A 10 -13.10 -13.31 -28.07
C TYR A 10 -13.92 -14.28 -27.23
N PRO A 11 -14.27 -13.90 -25.98
CA PRO A 11 -15.17 -14.73 -25.17
C PRO A 11 -16.53 -14.85 -25.85
N ALA A 12 -16.90 -16.10 -26.15
CA ALA A 12 -18.19 -16.42 -26.77
C ALA A 12 -19.30 -16.48 -25.70
N LYS A 13 -20.51 -16.02 -26.03
CA LYS A 13 -21.67 -16.10 -25.16
C LYS A 13 -22.91 -16.44 -26.01
N GLU A 14 -23.59 -17.55 -25.70
CA GLU A 14 -24.81 -18.03 -26.37
C GLU A 14 -24.70 -18.04 -27.90
N LYS A 15 -25.40 -17.12 -28.59
CA LYS A 15 -25.44 -17.01 -30.06
C LYS A 15 -24.28 -16.22 -30.67
N LEU A 16 -23.43 -15.57 -29.86
CA LEU A 16 -22.29 -14.80 -30.32
C LEU A 16 -21.00 -15.63 -30.21
N THR A 17 -20.59 -16.16 -31.37
CA THR A 17 -19.31 -16.90 -31.47
C THR A 17 -18.13 -15.93 -31.57
N SER A 18 -16.93 -16.38 -31.17
CA SER A 18 -15.68 -15.60 -31.32
C SER A 18 -15.48 -15.13 -32.78
N ARG A 19 -15.83 -15.97 -33.76
CA ARG A 19 -15.76 -15.64 -35.20
C ARG A 19 -16.71 -14.53 -35.59
N SER A 20 -17.93 -14.53 -35.05
CA SER A 20 -18.92 -13.47 -35.29
C SER A 20 -18.47 -12.14 -34.72
N ILE A 21 -17.93 -12.15 -33.48
CA ILE A 21 -17.38 -10.95 -32.82
C ILE A 21 -16.18 -10.42 -33.60
N SER A 22 -15.26 -11.28 -34.03
CA SER A 22 -14.12 -10.90 -34.85
C SER A 22 -14.53 -10.19 -36.16
N LYS A 23 -15.57 -10.70 -36.83
CA LYS A 23 -16.09 -10.07 -38.05
C LYS A 23 -16.69 -8.68 -37.77
N ILE A 24 -17.48 -8.55 -36.71
CA ILE A 24 -18.05 -7.27 -36.30
C ILE A 24 -16.94 -6.29 -35.94
N MET A 25 -15.96 -6.72 -35.18
CA MET A 25 -14.81 -5.88 -34.77
C MET A 25 -14.01 -5.39 -35.99
N LYS A 26 -13.79 -6.26 -36.98
CA LYS A 26 -13.10 -5.87 -38.22
C LYS A 26 -13.88 -4.78 -38.97
N THR A 27 -15.19 -4.99 -39.18
CA THR A 27 -16.04 -3.99 -39.85
C THR A 27 -16.04 -2.66 -39.06
N ALA A 28 -16.17 -2.73 -37.73
CA ALA A 28 -16.14 -1.52 -36.90
C ALA A 28 -14.83 -0.75 -37.01
N LEU A 29 -13.68 -1.43 -37.03
CA LEU A 29 -12.36 -0.80 -37.20
C LEU A 29 -12.13 -0.24 -38.61
N ASP A 30 -12.72 -0.85 -39.63
CA ASP A 30 -12.65 -0.39 -41.03
C ASP A 30 -13.51 0.88 -41.22
N GLU A 31 -14.65 0.99 -40.54
CA GLU A 31 -15.56 2.13 -40.58
C GLU A 31 -15.16 3.27 -39.61
N LEU A 32 -14.43 2.96 -38.57
CA LEU A 32 -13.94 3.92 -37.58
C LEU A 32 -12.78 4.71 -38.18
N GLY A 33 -12.93 5.99 -38.39
CA GLY A 33 -11.86 6.86 -38.88
C GLY A 33 -10.59 6.77 -38.03
N GLU A 34 -9.72 7.73 -38.16
CA GLU A 34 -8.52 7.84 -37.31
C GLU A 34 -8.92 8.14 -35.85
N ILE A 35 -8.36 7.37 -34.93
CA ILE A 35 -8.62 7.54 -33.48
C ILE A 35 -7.67 8.61 -32.96
N GLU A 36 -8.23 9.64 -32.35
CA GLU A 36 -7.48 10.76 -31.79
C GLU A 36 -6.54 10.30 -30.66
N GLU A 37 -5.30 10.82 -30.68
CA GLU A 37 -4.30 10.51 -29.68
C GLU A 37 -4.62 11.20 -28.34
N THR A 38 -4.49 10.46 -27.25
CA THR A 38 -4.80 10.92 -25.88
C THR A 38 -3.58 11.32 -25.07
N LEU A 39 -2.38 10.94 -25.52
CA LEU A 39 -1.11 11.19 -24.84
C LEU A 39 -0.30 12.26 -25.58
N ASP A 40 0.39 13.10 -24.81
CA ASP A 40 1.30 14.09 -25.35
C ASP A 40 2.51 13.43 -26.05
N ASP A 41 3.04 14.07 -27.07
CA ASP A 41 4.20 13.60 -27.85
C ASP A 41 5.44 13.35 -26.98
N GLU A 42 5.65 14.14 -25.93
CA GLU A 42 6.75 13.97 -24.99
C GLU A 42 6.67 12.62 -24.26
N ILE A 43 5.47 12.23 -23.82
CA ILE A 43 5.22 10.94 -23.17
C ILE A 43 5.41 9.81 -24.16
N MET A 44 4.87 9.96 -25.38
CA MET A 44 4.97 8.99 -26.45
C MET A 44 6.45 8.66 -26.77
N GLN A 45 7.27 9.68 -26.95
CA GLN A 45 8.70 9.55 -27.23
C GLN A 45 9.47 8.94 -26.04
N LYS A 46 9.26 9.47 -24.83
CA LYS A 46 9.96 9.02 -23.62
C LYS A 46 9.79 7.54 -23.35
N TYR A 47 8.60 6.99 -23.57
CA TYR A 47 8.28 5.60 -23.30
C TYR A 47 8.28 4.72 -24.57
N SER A 48 8.62 5.29 -25.72
CA SER A 48 8.62 4.60 -27.03
C SER A 48 7.28 3.90 -27.28
N LEU A 49 6.20 4.69 -27.27
CA LEU A 49 4.84 4.21 -27.48
C LEU A 49 4.41 4.49 -28.93
N ILE A 50 3.61 3.57 -29.49
CA ILE A 50 2.92 3.78 -30.78
C ILE A 50 1.62 4.57 -30.57
N SER A 51 1.08 5.15 -31.64
CA SER A 51 -0.20 5.86 -31.57
C SER A 51 -1.35 4.98 -31.11
N LEU A 52 -2.38 5.60 -30.52
CA LEU A 52 -3.57 4.90 -30.02
C LEU A 52 -4.30 4.17 -31.16
N ASP A 53 -4.48 4.82 -32.31
CA ASP A 53 -5.10 4.20 -33.49
C ASP A 53 -4.37 2.91 -33.90
N LYS A 54 -3.05 3.01 -34.07
CA LYS A 54 -2.23 1.85 -34.41
C LYS A 54 -2.27 0.77 -33.35
N ALA A 55 -2.31 1.14 -32.07
CA ALA A 55 -2.40 0.18 -30.96
C ALA A 55 -3.73 -0.58 -30.96
N ILE A 56 -4.85 0.13 -31.16
CA ILE A 56 -6.17 -0.50 -31.17
C ILE A 56 -6.33 -1.43 -32.39
N ARG A 57 -5.85 -1.04 -33.55
CA ARG A 57 -5.93 -1.90 -34.74
C ARG A 57 -5.05 -3.15 -34.57
N ASN A 58 -3.81 -2.98 -34.11
CA ASN A 58 -2.85 -4.05 -33.99
C ASN A 58 -3.09 -4.98 -32.82
N ILE A 59 -3.81 -4.57 -31.77
CA ILE A 59 -4.15 -5.50 -30.68
C ILE A 59 -5.22 -6.52 -31.14
N HIS A 60 -6.08 -6.11 -32.08
CA HIS A 60 -7.14 -6.97 -32.62
C HIS A 60 -6.68 -7.78 -33.85
N PHE A 61 -5.96 -7.15 -34.78
CA PHE A 61 -5.56 -7.77 -36.03
C PHE A 61 -4.09 -7.45 -36.37
N PRO A 62 -3.13 -7.97 -35.58
CA PRO A 62 -1.71 -7.76 -35.87
C PRO A 62 -1.28 -8.61 -37.08
N ASN A 63 -0.38 -8.09 -37.91
CA ASN A 63 0.22 -8.88 -38.99
C ASN A 63 1.34 -9.81 -38.45
N SER A 64 1.97 -9.42 -37.34
CA SER A 64 3.10 -10.14 -36.72
C SER A 64 3.13 -9.93 -35.20
N ALA A 65 4.01 -10.66 -34.53
CA ALA A 65 4.29 -10.43 -33.11
C ALA A 65 4.89 -9.03 -32.84
N ASP A 66 5.63 -8.50 -33.82
CA ASP A 66 6.24 -7.17 -33.72
C ASP A 66 5.20 -6.05 -33.77
N ASP A 67 4.04 -6.28 -34.38
CA ASP A 67 2.91 -5.36 -34.33
C ASP A 67 2.13 -5.49 -33.00
N TYR A 68 1.99 -6.71 -32.52
CA TYR A 68 1.21 -7.02 -31.32
C TYR A 68 1.86 -6.49 -30.02
N LEU A 69 3.16 -6.70 -29.85
CA LEU A 69 3.84 -6.35 -28.60
C LEU A 69 3.83 -4.84 -28.30
N PRO A 70 4.13 -3.94 -29.27
CA PRO A 70 4.01 -2.50 -29.05
C PRO A 70 2.56 -2.06 -28.79
N ALA A 71 1.58 -2.67 -29.47
CA ALA A 71 0.17 -2.40 -29.27
C ALA A 71 -0.26 -2.73 -27.83
N ARG A 72 0.09 -3.91 -27.36
CA ARG A 72 -0.14 -4.35 -25.98
C ARG A 72 0.53 -3.42 -24.97
N LYS A 73 1.80 -3.06 -25.20
CA LYS A 73 2.55 -2.12 -24.35
C LYS A 73 1.82 -0.78 -24.23
N ARG A 74 1.35 -0.23 -25.34
CA ARG A 74 0.64 1.06 -25.38
C ARG A 74 -0.65 1.03 -24.56
N LEU A 75 -1.48 0.02 -24.73
CA LEU A 75 -2.75 -0.11 -24.01
C LEU A 75 -2.54 -0.35 -22.50
N ILE A 76 -1.60 -1.20 -22.12
CA ILE A 76 -1.23 -1.41 -20.71
C ILE A 76 -0.75 -0.10 -20.08
N PHE A 77 0.10 0.66 -20.79
CA PHE A 77 0.60 1.94 -20.28
C PHE A 77 -0.55 2.90 -20.00
N GLU A 78 -1.51 3.04 -20.91
CA GLU A 78 -2.64 3.95 -20.74
C GLU A 78 -3.57 3.53 -19.60
N GLU A 79 -3.87 2.24 -19.49
CA GLU A 79 -4.68 1.70 -18.38
C GLU A 79 -4.04 1.99 -17.02
N LEU A 80 -2.74 1.70 -16.89
CA LEU A 80 -1.99 1.96 -15.66
C LEU A 80 -1.85 3.45 -15.37
N LEU A 81 -1.64 4.28 -16.39
CA LEU A 81 -1.57 5.73 -16.23
C LEU A 81 -2.90 6.30 -15.73
N THR A 82 -4.01 5.89 -16.34
CA THR A 82 -5.37 6.31 -15.93
C THR A 82 -5.65 5.92 -14.48
N LEU A 83 -5.29 4.69 -14.09
CA LEU A 83 -5.42 4.22 -12.71
C LEU A 83 -4.57 5.07 -11.76
N GLN A 84 -3.31 5.33 -12.09
CA GLN A 84 -2.41 6.14 -11.27
C GLN A 84 -2.88 7.58 -11.12
N LEU A 85 -3.33 8.21 -12.19
CA LEU A 85 -3.90 9.56 -12.16
C LEU A 85 -5.15 9.62 -11.27
N GLY A 86 -6.02 8.61 -11.36
CA GLY A 86 -7.19 8.48 -10.49
C GLY A 86 -6.80 8.39 -9.01
N LEU A 87 -5.83 7.56 -8.67
CA LEU A 87 -5.33 7.41 -7.31
C LEU A 87 -4.66 8.69 -6.79
N LEU A 88 -3.86 9.38 -7.62
CA LEU A 88 -3.23 10.64 -7.26
C LEU A 88 -4.26 11.75 -7.02
N LYS A 89 -5.32 11.81 -7.84
CA LYS A 89 -6.43 12.75 -7.65
C LYS A 89 -7.18 12.50 -6.34
N LEU A 90 -7.46 11.23 -6.02
CA LEU A 90 -8.07 10.86 -4.74
C LEU A 90 -7.17 11.22 -3.55
N LYS A 91 -5.86 11.01 -3.68
CA LYS A 91 -4.87 11.36 -2.65
C LYS A 91 -4.75 12.88 -2.47
N SER A 92 -4.77 13.66 -3.55
CA SER A 92 -4.67 15.12 -3.48
C SER A 92 -5.89 15.76 -2.78
N ASN A 93 -7.07 15.20 -2.99
CA ASN A 93 -8.31 15.68 -2.36
C ASN A 93 -8.39 15.37 -0.85
N LYS A 94 -7.55 14.46 -0.33
CA LYS A 94 -7.49 14.08 1.09
C LYS A 94 -6.38 14.79 1.87
N LYS A 95 -5.71 15.79 1.32
CA LYS A 95 -4.71 16.57 2.04
C LYS A 95 -5.37 17.51 3.04
N SER A 96 -5.79 16.98 4.20
CA SER A 96 -6.07 17.80 5.37
C SER A 96 -4.79 17.92 6.20
N GLU A 97 -4.47 19.13 6.67
CA GLU A 97 -3.35 19.38 7.58
C GLU A 97 -3.73 18.89 9.00
N THR A 98 -3.82 17.57 9.18
CA THR A 98 -4.27 16.96 10.45
C THR A 98 -3.22 16.08 11.09
N ALA A 99 -2.02 16.00 10.51
CA ALA A 99 -0.97 15.13 11.05
C ALA A 99 -0.39 15.70 12.34
N LEU A 100 -0.21 14.83 13.32
CA LEU A 100 0.64 15.10 14.47
C LEU A 100 2.10 15.06 14.00
N VAL A 101 2.78 16.20 14.01
CA VAL A 101 4.13 16.35 13.48
C VAL A 101 5.15 15.83 14.49
N ILE A 102 6.01 14.91 14.05
CA ILE A 102 7.17 14.46 14.83
C ILE A 102 8.29 15.48 14.67
N LYS A 103 8.79 16.01 15.77
CA LYS A 103 9.83 17.04 15.76
C LYS A 103 11.23 16.44 15.70
N ASP A 104 11.50 15.48 16.59
CA ASP A 104 12.83 14.95 16.83
C ASP A 104 12.96 13.51 16.30
N ASP A 105 14.16 13.19 15.79
CA ASP A 105 14.53 11.88 15.30
C ASP A 105 15.30 11.13 16.38
N TYR A 106 14.71 10.07 16.91
CA TYR A 106 15.32 9.22 17.93
C TYR A 106 15.84 7.88 17.37
N SER A 107 15.98 7.73 16.05
CA SER A 107 16.43 6.49 15.43
C SER A 107 17.83 6.05 15.88
N SER A 108 18.75 7.00 16.07
CA SER A 108 20.10 6.72 16.55
C SER A 108 20.14 6.31 18.02
N GLU A 109 19.22 6.80 18.86
CA GLU A 109 19.05 6.36 20.24
C GLU A 109 18.48 4.93 20.27
N PHE A 110 17.45 4.69 19.44
CA PHE A 110 16.86 3.37 19.32
C PHE A 110 17.86 2.31 18.83
N GLU A 111 18.75 2.62 17.89
CA GLU A 111 19.75 1.67 17.37
C GLU A 111 20.63 1.10 18.49
N LYS A 112 20.90 1.87 19.54
CA LYS A 112 21.68 1.41 20.72
C LYS A 112 20.94 0.40 21.59
N LEU A 113 19.62 0.29 21.47
CA LEU A 113 18.80 -0.68 22.19
C LEU A 113 18.78 -2.05 21.50
N LEU A 114 19.19 -2.11 20.23
CA LEU A 114 19.18 -3.35 19.47
C LEU A 114 20.43 -4.21 19.76
N PRO A 115 20.27 -5.54 19.86
CA PRO A 115 21.40 -6.46 20.00
C PRO A 115 22.16 -6.71 18.67
N PHE A 116 21.77 -6.03 17.59
CA PHE A 116 22.34 -6.16 16.23
C PHE A 116 22.32 -4.81 15.52
N ASN A 117 23.16 -4.67 14.50
CA ASN A 117 23.20 -3.45 13.68
C ASN A 117 22.12 -3.48 12.58
N LEU A 118 21.48 -2.34 12.36
CA LEU A 118 20.55 -2.16 11.24
C LEU A 118 21.31 -2.15 9.90
N THR A 119 20.72 -2.76 8.88
CA THR A 119 21.24 -2.69 7.51
C THR A 119 21.07 -1.29 6.94
N ASN A 120 21.85 -0.94 5.91
CA ASN A 120 21.73 0.35 5.23
C ASN A 120 20.31 0.57 4.63
N ALA A 121 19.68 -0.51 4.15
CA ALA A 121 18.30 -0.44 3.63
C ALA A 121 17.29 -0.12 4.75
N GLN A 122 17.43 -0.74 5.92
CA GLN A 122 16.58 -0.44 7.07
C GLN A 122 16.77 1.00 7.57
N LYS A 123 18.02 1.46 7.69
CA LYS A 123 18.34 2.85 8.10
C LYS A 123 17.74 3.86 7.13
N ARG A 124 17.88 3.62 5.82
CA ARG A 124 17.26 4.46 4.78
C ARG A 124 15.75 4.49 4.91
N THR A 125 15.11 3.34 5.06
CA THR A 125 13.65 3.25 5.21
C THR A 125 13.14 3.99 6.44
N ILE A 126 13.83 3.85 7.58
CA ILE A 126 13.52 4.57 8.82
C ILE A 126 13.63 6.08 8.59
N SER A 127 14.74 6.55 8.02
CA SER A 127 14.98 7.97 7.74
C SER A 127 13.91 8.56 6.82
N GLU A 128 13.55 7.86 5.74
CA GLU A 128 12.49 8.29 4.83
C GLU A 128 11.12 8.38 5.52
N CYS A 129 10.76 7.38 6.33
CA CYS A 129 9.51 7.40 7.08
C CYS A 129 9.46 8.55 8.09
N LEU A 130 10.54 8.77 8.85
CA LEU A 130 10.62 9.86 9.81
C LEU A 130 10.58 11.23 9.14
N GLN A 131 11.17 11.37 7.94
CA GLN A 131 11.07 12.58 7.16
C GLN A 131 9.63 12.88 6.71
N ASP A 132 8.90 11.84 6.27
CA ASP A 132 7.48 11.99 5.95
C ASP A 132 6.65 12.42 7.18
N MET A 133 6.94 11.87 8.36
CA MET A 133 6.26 12.18 9.62
C MET A 133 6.54 13.60 10.14
N LYS A 134 7.55 14.29 9.63
CA LYS A 134 7.80 15.71 9.89
C LYS A 134 6.91 16.63 9.06
N SER A 135 6.14 16.07 8.11
CA SER A 135 5.18 16.81 7.30
C SER A 135 3.89 17.10 8.08
N LYS A 136 3.20 18.18 7.72
CA LYS A 136 1.84 18.49 8.21
C LYS A 136 0.76 17.54 7.67
N TYR A 137 1.12 16.74 6.66
CA TYR A 137 0.19 15.81 6.02
C TYR A 137 0.42 14.39 6.54
N PRO A 138 -0.66 13.60 6.76
CA PRO A 138 -0.53 12.22 7.17
C PRO A 138 0.31 11.41 6.18
N CYS A 139 1.31 10.72 6.71
CA CYS A 139 2.12 9.77 5.94
C CYS A 139 1.31 8.49 5.69
N ASN A 140 1.36 7.99 4.46
CA ASN A 140 0.84 6.65 4.11
C ASN A 140 1.89 5.95 3.26
N ARG A 141 2.68 5.09 3.89
CA ARG A 141 3.83 4.41 3.26
C ARG A 141 3.73 2.91 3.39
N LEU A 142 3.91 2.21 2.28
CA LEU A 142 4.07 0.77 2.26
C LEU A 142 5.56 0.43 2.42
N VAL A 143 5.88 -0.36 3.45
CA VAL A 143 7.23 -0.90 3.67
C VAL A 143 7.22 -2.37 3.25
N GLN A 144 7.93 -2.68 2.16
CA GLN A 144 8.04 -4.03 1.62
C GLN A 144 9.45 -4.58 1.84
N GLY A 145 9.53 -5.86 2.15
CA GLY A 145 10.79 -6.58 2.33
C GLY A 145 10.55 -8.08 2.49
N ASP A 146 11.55 -8.88 2.22
CA ASP A 146 11.48 -10.34 2.30
C ASP A 146 11.17 -10.85 3.71
N VAL A 147 10.77 -12.11 3.81
CA VAL A 147 10.60 -12.80 5.08
C VAL A 147 11.97 -12.85 5.79
N GLY A 148 12.02 -12.43 7.05
CA GLY A 148 13.27 -12.34 7.81
C GLY A 148 14.07 -11.03 7.61
N SER A 149 13.62 -10.09 6.75
CA SER A 149 14.26 -8.76 6.57
C SER A 149 14.15 -7.84 7.79
N SER A 150 13.67 -8.38 8.92
CA SER A 150 13.46 -7.62 10.17
C SER A 150 12.65 -6.33 10.00
N LYS A 151 11.55 -6.38 9.23
CA LYS A 151 10.57 -5.27 9.13
C LYS A 151 10.11 -4.79 10.52
N THR A 152 10.07 -5.70 11.50
CA THR A 152 9.75 -5.39 12.90
C THR A 152 10.76 -4.41 13.53
N ALA A 153 12.04 -4.45 13.17
CA ALA A 153 13.02 -3.49 13.67
C ALA A 153 12.78 -2.08 13.11
N VAL A 154 12.38 -1.97 11.85
CA VAL A 154 11.96 -0.69 11.24
C VAL A 154 10.73 -0.16 11.97
N ALA A 155 9.71 -0.99 12.15
CA ALA A 155 8.49 -0.64 12.90
C ALA A 155 8.82 -0.18 14.33
N ALA A 156 9.68 -0.92 15.05
CA ALA A 156 10.10 -0.58 16.42
C ALA A 156 10.81 0.78 16.50
N SER A 157 11.67 1.10 15.52
CA SER A 157 12.36 2.39 15.45
C SER A 157 11.38 3.56 15.26
N LEU A 158 10.39 3.39 14.39
CA LEU A 158 9.36 4.40 14.15
C LEU A 158 8.46 4.58 15.39
N ILE A 159 8.03 3.48 16.01
CA ILE A 159 7.25 3.49 17.24
C ILE A 159 8.02 4.21 18.35
N TYR A 160 9.29 3.86 18.54
CA TYR A 160 10.15 4.50 19.53
C TYR A 160 10.24 6.02 19.34
N SER A 161 10.52 6.47 18.11
CA SER A 161 10.61 7.89 17.79
C SER A 161 9.29 8.62 18.04
N VAL A 162 8.15 8.00 17.72
CA VAL A 162 6.81 8.59 17.97
C VAL A 162 6.54 8.75 19.47
N ILE A 163 6.85 7.71 20.26
CA ILE A 163 6.61 7.73 21.71
C ILE A 163 7.54 8.75 22.40
N LYS A 164 8.79 8.84 22.00
CA LYS A 164 9.74 9.84 22.52
C LYS A 164 9.34 11.29 22.19
N ASN A 165 8.53 11.50 21.14
CA ASN A 165 7.90 12.79 20.84
C ASN A 165 6.61 13.03 21.64
N GLY A 166 6.22 12.15 22.56
CA GLY A 166 5.06 12.29 23.44
C GLY A 166 3.73 11.84 22.83
N TYR A 167 3.77 11.01 21.78
CA TYR A 167 2.59 10.48 21.11
C TYR A 167 2.40 8.99 21.36
N GLN A 168 1.20 8.51 21.07
CA GLN A 168 0.86 7.08 21.13
C GLN A 168 1.03 6.43 19.74
N ALA A 169 1.34 5.13 19.76
CA ALA A 169 1.41 4.31 18.56
C ALA A 169 0.52 3.06 18.69
N THR A 170 0.07 2.52 17.57
CA THR A 170 -0.65 1.25 17.51
C THR A 170 -0.10 0.36 16.40
N MET A 171 -0.08 -0.95 16.66
CA MET A 171 0.26 -1.95 15.66
C MET A 171 -0.83 -3.00 15.55
N MET A 172 -1.34 -3.20 14.33
CA MET A 172 -2.39 -4.16 14.02
C MET A 172 -1.85 -5.37 13.30
N ALA A 173 -2.29 -6.54 13.73
CA ALA A 173 -2.02 -7.81 13.07
C ALA A 173 -3.34 -8.54 12.71
N PRO A 174 -3.37 -9.35 11.63
CA PRO A 174 -4.60 -10.00 11.18
C PRO A 174 -5.08 -11.12 12.09
N THR A 175 -4.19 -11.70 12.89
CA THR A 175 -4.51 -12.81 13.81
C THR A 175 -3.97 -12.56 15.21
N GLU A 176 -4.59 -13.18 16.21
CA GLU A 176 -4.14 -13.09 17.62
C GLU A 176 -2.74 -13.67 17.81
N ILE A 177 -2.40 -14.72 17.07
CA ILE A 177 -1.06 -15.33 17.12
C ILE A 177 0.01 -14.32 16.67
N LEU A 178 -0.20 -13.66 15.54
CA LEU A 178 0.71 -12.63 15.05
C LEU A 178 0.77 -11.42 15.98
N ALA A 179 -0.36 -10.97 16.51
CA ALA A 179 -0.40 -9.88 17.49
C ALA A 179 0.42 -10.21 18.74
N THR A 180 0.30 -11.43 19.26
CA THR A 180 1.06 -11.90 20.40
C THR A 180 2.56 -11.98 20.08
N GLN A 181 2.94 -12.50 18.91
CA GLN A 181 4.34 -12.54 18.47
C GLN A 181 4.97 -11.14 18.36
N HIS A 182 4.23 -10.18 17.78
CA HIS A 182 4.67 -8.78 17.72
C HIS A 182 4.79 -8.17 19.12
N TYR A 183 3.81 -8.43 19.99
CA TYR A 183 3.84 -7.97 21.38
C TYR A 183 5.10 -8.46 22.11
N GLU A 184 5.36 -9.76 22.07
CA GLU A 184 6.53 -10.33 22.73
C GLU A 184 7.86 -9.81 22.16
N SER A 185 7.92 -9.64 20.84
CA SER A 185 9.12 -9.15 20.17
C SER A 185 9.39 -7.67 20.50
N LEU A 186 8.35 -6.84 20.46
CA LEU A 186 8.47 -5.41 20.75
C LEU A 186 8.66 -5.15 22.24
N LEU A 187 8.05 -5.97 23.11
CA LEU A 187 8.23 -5.88 24.56
C LEU A 187 9.71 -6.06 24.95
N LYS A 188 10.41 -7.04 24.34
CA LYS A 188 11.82 -7.29 24.61
C LYS A 188 12.71 -6.10 24.24
N ILE A 189 12.37 -5.37 23.19
CA ILE A 189 13.19 -4.27 22.66
C ILE A 189 12.84 -2.94 23.37
N LEU A 190 11.57 -2.66 23.57
CA LEU A 190 11.10 -1.34 23.96
C LEU A 190 10.80 -1.20 25.47
N ALA A 191 10.45 -2.28 26.17
CA ALA A 191 10.18 -2.21 27.61
C ALA A 191 11.40 -1.76 28.45
N PRO A 192 12.67 -2.15 28.12
CA PRO A 192 13.84 -1.63 28.80
C PRO A 192 14.02 -0.10 28.71
N ALA A 193 13.42 0.52 27.67
CA ALA A 193 13.39 1.98 27.49
C ALA A 193 12.24 2.68 28.22
N GLY A 194 11.49 1.96 29.06
CA GLY A 194 10.38 2.50 29.87
C GLY A 194 9.07 2.67 29.11
N ILE A 195 8.92 2.07 27.92
CA ILE A 195 7.69 2.16 27.12
C ILE A 195 6.64 1.19 27.64
N ASN A 196 5.42 1.70 27.90
CA ASN A 196 4.29 0.91 28.35
C ASN A 196 3.53 0.31 27.16
N ILE A 197 3.64 -1.02 27.01
CA ILE A 197 3.08 -1.78 25.88
C ILE A 197 1.94 -2.66 26.40
N ARG A 198 0.83 -2.69 25.66
CA ARG A 198 -0.32 -3.58 25.94
C ARG A 198 -0.75 -4.35 24.70
N LEU A 199 -1.36 -5.51 24.95
CA LEU A 199 -1.97 -6.37 23.93
C LEU A 199 -3.48 -6.34 24.07
N LEU A 200 -4.22 -6.11 22.98
CA LEU A 200 -5.68 -6.13 22.93
C LEU A 200 -6.16 -7.02 21.78
N THR A 201 -6.75 -8.17 22.14
CA THR A 201 -7.26 -9.14 21.16
C THR A 201 -8.73 -9.48 21.43
N GLY A 202 -9.31 -10.33 20.59
CA GLY A 202 -10.66 -10.86 20.80
C GLY A 202 -10.79 -11.65 22.11
N SER A 203 -9.76 -12.41 22.46
CA SER A 203 -9.70 -13.29 23.65
C SER A 203 -9.39 -12.54 24.95
N THR A 204 -8.97 -11.27 24.91
CA THR A 204 -8.72 -10.49 26.14
C THR A 204 -10.00 -10.42 27.01
N PRO A 205 -9.95 -10.72 28.33
CA PRO A 205 -11.11 -10.71 29.21
C PRO A 205 -11.80 -9.34 29.23
N ALA A 206 -13.13 -9.33 29.37
CA ALA A 206 -13.94 -8.10 29.31
C ALA A 206 -13.53 -7.04 30.35
N LYS A 207 -13.15 -7.45 31.54
CA LYS A 207 -12.67 -6.55 32.61
C LYS A 207 -11.34 -5.88 32.16
N GLU A 208 -10.40 -6.66 31.68
CA GLU A 208 -9.10 -6.19 31.24
C GLU A 208 -9.23 -5.28 29.99
N LYS A 209 -10.12 -5.62 29.03
CA LYS A 209 -10.46 -4.75 27.89
C LYS A 209 -10.87 -3.35 28.36
N LYS A 210 -11.73 -3.28 29.39
CA LYS A 210 -12.21 -2.00 29.92
C LYS A 210 -11.08 -1.18 30.57
N GLU A 211 -10.19 -1.85 31.30
CA GLU A 211 -9.03 -1.22 31.94
C GLU A 211 -8.02 -0.72 30.87
N ILE A 212 -7.71 -1.54 29.86
CA ILE A 212 -6.82 -1.17 28.75
C ILE A 212 -7.38 0.02 27.97
N LYS A 213 -8.68 0.00 27.61
CA LYS A 213 -9.32 1.11 26.88
C LYS A 213 -9.28 2.42 27.67
N LYS A 214 -9.50 2.37 28.98
CA LYS A 214 -9.39 3.54 29.84
C LYS A 214 -7.95 4.07 29.91
N ALA A 215 -6.99 3.22 30.19
CA ALA A 215 -5.58 3.60 30.27
C ALA A 215 -5.05 4.15 28.91
N LEU A 216 -5.56 3.63 27.78
CA LEU A 216 -5.26 4.14 26.45
C LEU A 216 -5.79 5.56 26.23
N PHE A 217 -7.03 5.81 26.64
CA PHE A 217 -7.66 7.13 26.59
C PHE A 217 -6.97 8.15 27.52
N ASP A 218 -6.56 7.72 28.72
CA ASP A 218 -5.84 8.54 29.68
C ASP A 218 -4.40 8.84 29.25
N GLY A 219 -3.87 8.09 28.25
CA GLY A 219 -2.51 8.24 27.71
C GLY A 219 -1.44 7.54 28.57
N GLU A 220 -1.84 6.55 29.37
CA GLU A 220 -0.93 5.73 30.19
C GLU A 220 -0.28 4.60 29.38
N ILE A 221 -0.83 4.26 28.22
CA ILE A 221 -0.31 3.26 27.29
C ILE A 221 0.31 3.98 26.10
N ASP A 222 1.60 3.70 25.85
CA ASP A 222 2.36 4.30 24.76
C ASP A 222 2.15 3.53 23.45
N LEU A 223 2.18 2.19 23.53
CA LEU A 223 1.99 1.29 22.40
C LEU A 223 0.93 0.25 22.69
N ILE A 224 -0.07 0.16 21.84
CA ILE A 224 -1.03 -0.94 21.87
C ILE A 224 -0.90 -1.80 20.62
N ILE A 225 -0.83 -3.10 20.81
CA ILE A 225 -0.76 -4.10 19.73
C ILE A 225 -2.05 -4.94 19.80
N GLY A 226 -2.61 -5.27 18.65
CA GLY A 226 -3.82 -6.10 18.67
C GLY A 226 -4.34 -6.45 17.28
N THR A 227 -5.56 -6.95 17.29
CA THR A 227 -6.29 -7.35 16.08
C THR A 227 -7.41 -6.35 15.78
N HIS A 228 -8.46 -6.77 15.11
CA HIS A 228 -9.68 -5.99 14.86
C HIS A 228 -10.31 -5.37 16.12
N ALA A 229 -9.96 -5.86 17.29
CA ALA A 229 -10.41 -5.28 18.55
C ALA A 229 -9.98 -3.81 18.72
N LEU A 230 -8.93 -3.38 18.02
CA LEU A 230 -8.42 -2.00 18.03
C LEU A 230 -9.28 -1.02 17.21
N ILE A 231 -10.08 -1.51 16.28
CA ILE A 231 -10.90 -0.67 15.37
C ILE A 231 -12.34 -0.51 15.90
N GLN A 232 -12.66 -1.08 17.06
CA GLN A 232 -13.99 -0.95 17.64
C GLN A 232 -14.28 0.51 18.05
N ASN A 233 -15.54 0.94 17.90
CA ASN A 233 -15.95 2.33 18.15
C ASN A 233 -15.70 2.83 19.59
N ASP A 234 -15.48 1.93 20.53
CA ASP A 234 -15.23 2.22 21.94
C ASP A 234 -13.73 2.25 22.31
N VAL A 235 -12.84 2.17 21.32
CA VAL A 235 -11.40 2.35 21.50
C VAL A 235 -11.04 3.76 21.10
N ALA A 236 -10.60 4.55 22.06
CA ALA A 236 -10.18 5.93 21.86
C ALA A 236 -8.76 6.14 22.38
N PHE A 237 -7.99 6.95 21.65
CA PHE A 237 -6.62 7.32 22.00
C PHE A 237 -6.58 8.77 22.45
N LYS A 238 -5.64 9.11 23.31
CA LYS A 238 -5.40 10.50 23.71
C LYS A 238 -4.72 11.30 22.59
N ASN A 239 -3.69 10.73 21.97
CA ASN A 239 -2.86 11.41 20.97
C ASN A 239 -2.14 10.42 20.04
N LEU A 240 -2.91 9.61 19.30
CA LEU A 240 -2.40 8.63 18.35
C LEU A 240 -1.72 9.31 17.15
N ALA A 241 -0.42 9.06 16.94
CA ALA A 241 0.32 9.61 15.81
C ALA A 241 0.78 8.55 14.79
N LEU A 242 0.87 7.28 15.18
CA LEU A 242 1.34 6.21 14.28
C LEU A 242 0.44 4.99 14.35
N VAL A 243 0.01 4.56 13.17
CA VAL A 243 -0.68 3.27 12.96
C VAL A 243 0.16 2.41 12.04
N ILE A 244 0.52 1.23 12.48
CA ILE A 244 1.20 0.22 11.68
C ILE A 244 0.26 -0.95 11.46
N THR A 245 0.11 -1.38 10.21
CA THR A 245 -0.68 -2.57 9.86
C THR A 245 0.23 -3.61 9.22
N ASP A 246 0.36 -4.76 9.86
CA ASP A 246 1.09 -5.90 9.30
C ASP A 246 0.16 -6.74 8.42
N GLU A 247 0.71 -7.35 7.34
CA GLU A 247 -0.07 -8.20 6.42
C GLU A 247 -1.36 -7.53 5.90
N GLN A 248 -1.27 -6.28 5.45
CA GLN A 248 -2.41 -5.45 5.04
C GLN A 248 -3.40 -6.15 4.11
N HIS A 249 -2.93 -7.05 3.23
CA HIS A 249 -3.78 -7.79 2.30
C HIS A 249 -4.79 -8.74 2.96
N ARG A 250 -4.64 -9.05 4.25
CA ARG A 250 -5.55 -9.89 5.04
C ARG A 250 -6.68 -9.11 5.71
N PHE A 251 -6.65 -7.78 5.62
CA PHE A 251 -7.72 -6.93 6.14
C PHE A 251 -8.77 -6.68 5.06
N GLY A 252 -10.05 -6.67 5.41
CA GLY A 252 -11.15 -6.42 4.48
C GLY A 252 -11.26 -4.96 4.05
N VAL A 253 -11.96 -4.71 2.92
CA VAL A 253 -12.12 -3.38 2.31
C VAL A 253 -12.81 -2.34 3.21
N LYS A 254 -13.53 -2.77 4.25
CA LYS A 254 -14.25 -1.90 5.21
C LYS A 254 -13.44 -1.59 6.48
N GLN A 255 -12.23 -2.06 6.57
CA GLN A 255 -11.31 -1.87 7.70
C GLN A 255 -10.12 -1.00 7.31
#